data_06c1402510af6f6b384b67b024ebeaa6
#
_entry.id   06c1402510af6f6b384b67b024ebeaa6
#
_cell.length_a   1.000
_cell.length_b   1.000
_cell.length_c   1.000
_cell.angle_alpha   90.00
_cell.angle_beta   90.00
_cell.angle_gamma   90.00
#
_symmetry.space_group_name_H-M   'P 1'
#
loop_
_entity.id
_entity.type
_entity.pdbx_description
1 polymer ?
#
loop_
_entity_poly.entity_id
_entity_poly.type
_entity_poly.pdbx_seq_one_letter_code
_entity_poly.pdbx_strand_id
1 'polypeptide(L)'
;MSAFKGLRRTLAAALAAASLLAGHAAAAAQGPADPLNPTCPQSPNWSSYPEMRLTVEEVNGRQVLLAEGRIDDNLVPRLRAALDSFTGDEIWVRSPGGNARVGNEAGRLIREANLQTRIPDGWACFSACNFVFMGGTARFVDPGGLFIVHMFTHTGDRDAIRSEVSRGVDNTIGLIGNIEQQSALLASEDNDFLIRMGVSRRLLTDVMYRTRAVAERSGDRSTRRCLTQEEVRRFNVSTEVLSS
;
A
#
# COMPACT_ATOMS: atom_id res chain seq x y z
N MET A 1 -17.30 27.35 -56.64
CA MET A 1 -17.75 26.79 -55.37
C MET A 1 -16.89 25.56 -55.06
N SER A 2 -15.66 25.72 -54.55
CA SER A 2 -14.83 24.58 -54.14
C SER A 2 -13.63 25.05 -53.33
N ALA A 3 -13.85 25.59 -52.10
CA ALA A 3 -12.76 26.01 -51.21
C ALA A 3 -13.07 25.77 -49.71
N PHE A 4 -14.13 25.05 -49.34
CA PHE A 4 -14.53 24.89 -47.92
C PHE A 4 -14.47 23.43 -47.39
N LYS A 5 -13.93 22.46 -48.12
CA LYS A 5 -13.85 21.03 -47.69
C LYS A 5 -12.51 20.65 -47.05
N GLY A 6 -11.48 21.46 -47.08
CA GLY A 6 -10.15 21.13 -46.59
C GLY A 6 -9.89 21.43 -45.08
N LEU A 7 -10.64 22.36 -44.49
CA LEU A 7 -10.34 22.85 -43.16
C LEU A 7 -10.90 22.04 -41.99
N ARG A 8 -11.88 21.17 -42.26
CA ARG A 8 -12.48 20.32 -41.19
C ARG A 8 -11.72 19.03 -40.85
N ARG A 9 -10.83 18.57 -41.75
CA ARG A 9 -10.06 17.31 -41.52
C ARG A 9 -8.77 17.52 -40.72
N THR A 10 -8.19 18.71 -40.72
CA THR A 10 -6.95 19.02 -40.00
C THR A 10 -7.17 19.33 -38.52
N LEU A 11 -8.35 19.82 -38.12
CA LEU A 11 -8.68 20.08 -36.70
C LEU A 11 -9.02 18.80 -35.90
N ALA A 12 -9.56 17.77 -36.55
CA ALA A 12 -9.89 16.51 -35.88
C ALA A 12 -8.64 15.66 -35.56
N ALA A 13 -7.58 15.77 -36.38
CA ALA A 13 -6.33 15.05 -36.14
C ALA A 13 -5.48 15.66 -35.01
N ALA A 14 -5.56 16.96 -34.80
CA ALA A 14 -4.81 17.64 -33.73
C ALA A 14 -5.39 17.38 -32.33
N LEU A 15 -6.70 17.19 -32.20
CA LEU A 15 -7.37 16.88 -30.93
C LEU A 15 -7.17 15.41 -30.50
N ALA A 16 -7.00 14.48 -31.42
CA ALA A 16 -6.74 13.08 -31.10
C ALA A 16 -5.30 12.84 -30.60
N ALA A 17 -4.32 13.63 -31.05
CA ALA A 17 -2.94 13.52 -30.60
C ALA A 17 -2.70 14.09 -29.19
N ALA A 18 -3.48 15.11 -28.79
CA ALA A 18 -3.37 15.70 -27.44
C ALA A 18 -3.92 14.78 -26.34
N SER A 19 -4.90 13.92 -26.65
CA SER A 19 -5.50 13.00 -25.66
C SER A 19 -4.61 11.79 -25.32
N LEU A 20 -3.66 11.42 -26.18
CA LEU A 20 -2.73 10.31 -25.97
C LEU A 20 -1.53 10.68 -25.10
N LEU A 21 -1.23 11.97 -24.93
CA LEU A 21 -0.10 12.42 -24.11
C LEU A 21 -0.46 12.63 -22.63
N ALA A 22 -1.73 12.78 -22.29
CA ALA A 22 -2.17 13.00 -20.92
C ALA A 22 -2.12 11.73 -20.05
N GLY A 23 -2.11 10.52 -20.65
CA GLY A 23 -2.08 9.25 -19.93
C GLY A 23 -0.70 8.83 -19.41
N HIS A 24 0.39 9.47 -19.81
CA HIS A 24 1.75 9.05 -19.47
C HIS A 24 2.45 9.96 -18.43
N ALA A 25 1.87 11.09 -18.08
CA ALA A 25 2.50 12.05 -17.16
C ALA A 25 2.48 11.61 -15.68
N ALA A 26 1.53 10.77 -15.26
CA ALA A 26 1.41 10.34 -13.87
C ALA A 26 2.45 9.28 -13.45
N ALA A 27 3.02 8.51 -14.39
CA ALA A 27 4.02 7.49 -14.08
C ALA A 27 5.44 8.06 -13.91
N ALA A 28 5.71 9.27 -14.40
CA ALA A 28 7.04 9.88 -14.38
C ALA A 28 7.46 10.43 -12.99
N ALA A 29 6.51 10.69 -12.09
CA ALA A 29 6.77 11.30 -10.77
C ALA A 29 7.46 10.34 -9.79
N GLN A 30 7.41 9.01 -10.01
CA GLN A 30 7.94 7.99 -9.08
C GLN A 30 9.26 7.34 -9.56
N GLY A 31 9.88 7.82 -10.64
CA GLY A 31 11.10 7.26 -11.19
C GLY A 31 10.88 6.01 -12.07
N PRO A 32 11.97 5.33 -12.51
CA PRO A 32 11.89 4.20 -13.42
C PRO A 32 11.19 3.00 -12.76
N ALA A 33 10.43 2.25 -13.56
CA ALA A 33 9.79 1.01 -13.11
C ALA A 33 10.83 -0.02 -12.63
N ASP A 34 10.49 -0.80 -11.62
CA ASP A 34 11.32 -1.92 -11.17
C ASP A 34 11.29 -3.02 -12.26
N PRO A 35 12.43 -3.41 -12.87
CA PRO A 35 12.47 -4.46 -13.88
C PRO A 35 11.92 -5.80 -13.40
N LEU A 36 11.96 -6.04 -12.09
CA LEU A 36 11.48 -7.27 -11.47
C LEU A 36 10.00 -7.19 -11.08
N ASN A 37 9.48 -6.00 -11.05
CA ASN A 37 8.10 -5.71 -10.67
C ASN A 37 7.63 -4.43 -11.38
N PRO A 38 7.29 -4.53 -12.68
CA PRO A 38 7.01 -3.35 -13.51
C PRO A 38 5.75 -2.57 -13.08
N THR A 39 4.97 -3.08 -12.13
CA THR A 39 3.85 -2.32 -11.55
C THR A 39 4.32 -1.26 -10.55
N CYS A 40 5.55 -1.33 -10.07
CA CYS A 40 6.11 -0.45 -9.05
C CYS A 40 7.34 0.30 -9.56
N PRO A 41 7.64 1.50 -9.02
CA PRO A 41 8.94 2.13 -9.22
C PRO A 41 10.03 1.32 -8.49
N GLN A 42 11.29 1.47 -8.94
CA GLN A 42 12.44 0.84 -8.30
C GLN A 42 12.61 1.27 -6.83
N SER A 43 12.34 2.53 -6.56
CA SER A 43 12.50 3.15 -5.25
C SER A 43 11.22 3.92 -4.89
N PRO A 44 10.19 3.24 -4.37
CA PRO A 44 8.99 3.90 -3.88
C PRO A 44 9.35 4.89 -2.76
N ASN A 45 8.71 6.05 -2.75
CA ASN A 45 8.97 7.09 -1.76
C ASN A 45 8.22 6.81 -0.45
N TRP A 46 8.71 5.87 0.33
CA TRP A 46 8.34 5.72 1.74
C TRP A 46 9.37 6.39 2.65
N SER A 47 8.98 6.67 3.89
CA SER A 47 9.86 7.27 4.87
C SER A 47 10.93 6.28 5.37
N SER A 48 12.15 6.76 5.56
CA SER A 48 13.27 5.98 6.09
C SER A 48 13.41 6.03 7.62
N TYR A 49 12.50 6.71 8.35
CA TYR A 49 12.56 6.75 9.81
C TYR A 49 12.44 5.32 10.38
N PRO A 50 13.31 4.95 11.33
CA PRO A 50 13.33 3.60 11.90
C PRO A 50 12.09 3.30 12.77
N GLU A 51 11.41 4.34 13.25
CA GLU A 51 10.15 4.29 13.98
C GLU A 51 9.13 5.21 13.31
N MET A 52 7.85 4.90 13.45
CA MET A 52 6.78 5.76 12.91
C MET A 52 6.73 7.07 13.70
N ARG A 53 6.98 8.18 13.01
CA ARG A 53 6.81 9.53 13.56
C ARG A 53 5.38 9.99 13.34
N LEU A 54 4.83 10.63 14.35
CA LEU A 54 3.50 11.21 14.35
C LEU A 54 3.65 12.72 14.56
N THR A 55 3.39 13.50 13.52
CA THR A 55 3.60 14.95 13.52
C THR A 55 2.32 15.65 13.07
N VAL A 56 1.81 16.59 13.87
CA VAL A 56 0.68 17.42 13.45
C VAL A 56 1.20 18.57 12.60
N GLU A 57 0.66 18.70 11.40
CA GLU A 57 0.98 19.81 10.48
C GLU A 57 -0.29 20.51 10.01
N GLU A 58 -0.16 21.77 9.63
CA GLU A 58 -1.24 22.51 9.00
C GLU A 58 -1.05 22.48 7.47
N VAL A 59 -2.01 21.90 6.77
CA VAL A 59 -2.02 21.79 5.32
C VAL A 59 -3.30 22.43 4.78
N ASN A 60 -3.18 23.49 4.01
CA ASN A 60 -4.32 24.22 3.44
C ASN A 60 -5.35 24.68 4.49
N GLY A 61 -4.88 25.12 5.66
CA GLY A 61 -5.74 25.59 6.76
C GLY A 61 -6.43 24.47 7.57
N ARG A 62 -6.00 23.19 7.39
CA ARG A 62 -6.51 22.03 8.13
C ARG A 62 -5.38 21.34 8.86
N GLN A 63 -5.62 20.91 10.08
CA GLN A 63 -4.68 20.06 10.80
C GLN A 63 -4.72 18.63 10.22
N VAL A 64 -3.54 18.11 9.91
CA VAL A 64 -3.31 16.76 9.41
C VAL A 64 -2.29 16.08 10.32
N LEU A 65 -2.51 14.81 10.65
CA LEU A 65 -1.53 13.99 11.35
C LEU A 65 -0.67 13.23 10.31
N LEU A 66 0.60 13.57 10.20
CA LEU A 66 1.56 12.84 9.37
C LEU A 66 2.03 11.60 10.13
N ALA A 67 1.89 10.43 9.52
CA ALA A 67 2.36 9.15 10.05
C ALA A 67 3.44 8.57 9.12
N GLU A 68 4.73 8.79 9.48
CA GLU A 68 5.86 8.55 8.60
C GLU A 68 6.92 7.67 9.25
N GLY A 69 7.31 6.60 8.62
CA GLY A 69 8.37 5.71 9.07
C GLY A 69 7.93 4.26 9.23
N ARG A 70 8.82 3.46 9.83
CA ARG A 70 8.57 2.05 10.08
C ARG A 70 7.47 1.86 11.13
N ILE A 71 6.59 0.89 10.91
CA ILE A 71 5.63 0.45 11.92
C ILE A 71 6.38 -0.43 12.92
N ASP A 72 6.69 0.17 14.05
CA ASP A 72 7.44 -0.43 15.18
C ASP A 72 6.48 -0.90 16.28
N ASP A 73 7.00 -1.68 17.22
CA ASP A 73 6.19 -2.32 18.27
C ASP A 73 5.53 -1.33 19.25
N ASN A 74 6.03 -0.08 19.32
CA ASN A 74 5.52 0.96 20.21
C ASN A 74 4.58 1.97 19.51
N LEU A 75 4.19 1.73 18.27
CA LEU A 75 3.34 2.66 17.51
C LEU A 75 1.97 2.88 18.19
N VAL A 76 1.29 1.82 18.61
CA VAL A 76 -0.11 1.91 19.11
C VAL A 76 -0.24 2.85 20.30
N PRO A 77 0.56 2.73 21.40
CA PRO A 77 0.46 3.68 22.50
C PRO A 77 0.80 5.12 22.11
N ARG A 78 1.77 5.33 21.19
CA ARG A 78 2.08 6.68 20.68
C ARG A 78 0.96 7.25 19.81
N LEU A 79 0.36 6.42 18.97
CA LEU A 79 -0.78 6.84 18.15
C LEU A 79 -1.97 7.23 19.04
N ARG A 80 -2.30 6.43 20.05
CA ARG A 80 -3.36 6.77 21.01
C ARG A 80 -3.09 8.12 21.68
N ALA A 81 -1.91 8.33 22.21
CA ALA A 81 -1.54 9.61 22.83
C ALA A 81 -1.60 10.80 21.85
N ALA A 82 -1.20 10.59 20.58
CA ALA A 82 -1.30 11.62 19.55
C ALA A 82 -2.77 11.94 19.24
N LEU A 83 -3.63 10.93 19.13
CA LEU A 83 -5.06 11.12 18.85
C LEU A 83 -5.83 11.80 19.98
N ASP A 84 -5.43 11.62 21.24
CA ASP A 84 -6.05 12.28 22.38
C ASP A 84 -5.98 13.82 22.32
N SER A 85 -4.98 14.36 21.61
CA SER A 85 -4.78 15.82 21.44
C SER A 85 -5.03 16.31 20.02
N PHE A 86 -5.25 15.40 19.06
CA PHE A 86 -5.45 15.74 17.66
C PHE A 86 -6.87 16.23 17.40
N THR A 87 -6.99 17.41 16.81
CA THR A 87 -8.31 18.04 16.50
C THR A 87 -8.65 18.02 15.01
N GLY A 88 -7.74 17.50 14.17
CA GLY A 88 -7.99 17.29 12.75
C GLY A 88 -8.81 16.01 12.48
N ASP A 89 -9.08 15.74 11.23
CA ASP A 89 -9.91 14.62 10.78
C ASP A 89 -9.19 13.66 9.83
N GLU A 90 -7.93 13.96 9.46
CA GLU A 90 -7.21 13.22 8.42
C GLU A 90 -5.78 12.85 8.84
N ILE A 91 -5.40 11.61 8.54
CA ILE A 91 -4.03 11.08 8.73
C ILE A 91 -3.40 10.81 7.36
N TRP A 92 -2.22 11.34 7.13
CA TRP A 92 -1.43 11.05 5.93
C TRP A 92 -0.36 10.01 6.24
N VAL A 93 -0.26 8.96 5.41
CA VAL A 93 0.63 7.85 5.70
C VAL A 93 1.73 7.67 4.64
N ARG A 94 2.99 7.51 5.12
CA ARG A 94 4.17 7.22 4.31
C ARG A 94 5.08 6.24 5.03
N SER A 95 5.07 4.96 4.63
CA SER A 95 5.74 3.92 5.41
C SER A 95 6.20 2.72 4.57
N PRO A 96 7.38 2.15 4.87
CA PRO A 96 7.82 0.87 4.31
C PRO A 96 7.12 -0.34 4.95
N GLY A 97 6.17 -0.13 5.86
CA GLY A 97 5.57 -1.19 6.66
C GLY A 97 6.36 -1.50 7.94
N GLY A 98 6.27 -2.73 8.39
CA GLY A 98 6.91 -3.20 9.64
C GLY A 98 6.10 -4.31 10.29
N ASN A 99 5.79 -4.18 11.59
CA ASN A 99 5.01 -5.15 12.33
C ASN A 99 3.54 -5.17 11.87
N ALA A 100 3.11 -6.28 11.24
CA ALA A 100 1.77 -6.41 10.69
C ALA A 100 0.66 -6.37 11.75
N ARG A 101 0.89 -7.00 12.91
CA ARG A 101 -0.06 -6.99 14.03
C ARG A 101 -0.27 -5.58 14.58
N VAL A 102 0.82 -4.85 14.77
CA VAL A 102 0.77 -3.44 15.21
C VAL A 102 0.08 -2.55 14.17
N GLY A 103 0.35 -2.76 12.89
CA GLY A 103 -0.35 -2.05 11.80
C GLY A 103 -1.86 -2.30 11.81
N ASN A 104 -2.26 -3.56 12.02
CA ASN A 104 -3.67 -3.95 12.13
C ASN A 104 -4.34 -3.29 13.35
N GLU A 105 -3.69 -3.29 14.52
CA GLU A 105 -4.20 -2.64 15.73
C GLU A 105 -4.29 -1.13 15.56
N ALA A 106 -3.27 -0.50 14.97
CA ALA A 106 -3.29 0.93 14.65
C ALA A 106 -4.43 1.30 13.69
N GLY A 107 -4.68 0.46 12.67
CA GLY A 107 -5.82 0.67 11.77
C GLY A 107 -7.17 0.58 12.46
N ARG A 108 -7.33 -0.35 13.42
CA ARG A 108 -8.55 -0.42 14.25
C ARG A 108 -8.73 0.83 15.10
N LEU A 109 -7.67 1.32 15.72
CA LEU A 109 -7.69 2.54 16.52
C LEU A 109 -8.08 3.78 15.68
N ILE A 110 -7.55 3.89 14.45
CA ILE A 110 -7.92 4.96 13.51
C ILE A 110 -9.41 4.89 13.16
N ARG A 111 -9.93 3.67 12.92
CA ARG A 111 -11.36 3.45 12.66
C ARG A 111 -12.23 3.85 13.83
N GLU A 112 -11.85 3.46 15.05
CA GLU A 112 -12.54 3.81 16.28
C GLU A 112 -12.55 5.33 16.52
N ALA A 113 -11.46 6.02 16.16
CA ALA A 113 -11.36 7.48 16.22
C ALA A 113 -12.14 8.19 15.09
N ASN A 114 -12.76 7.46 14.18
CA ASN A 114 -13.55 7.98 13.04
C ASN A 114 -12.74 8.90 12.11
N LEU A 115 -11.45 8.66 11.93
CA LEU A 115 -10.56 9.48 11.12
C LEU A 115 -10.51 9.03 9.66
N GLN A 116 -10.16 9.95 8.80
CA GLN A 116 -9.86 9.70 7.39
C GLN A 116 -8.38 9.36 7.22
N THR A 117 -8.02 8.68 6.13
CA THR A 117 -6.62 8.40 5.79
C THR A 117 -6.32 8.73 4.33
N ARG A 118 -5.11 9.22 4.08
CA ARG A 118 -4.64 9.56 2.73
C ARG A 118 -3.24 9.04 2.47
N ILE A 119 -3.01 8.61 1.24
CA ILE A 119 -1.68 8.46 0.63
C ILE A 119 -1.55 9.60 -0.39
N PRO A 120 -0.85 10.68 -0.05
CA PRO A 120 -0.67 11.83 -0.95
C PRO A 120 0.08 11.46 -2.23
N ASP A 121 0.00 12.35 -3.23
CA ASP A 121 0.84 12.27 -4.42
C ASP A 121 2.32 12.13 -4.06
N GLY A 122 2.99 11.24 -4.77
CA GLY A 122 4.40 10.95 -4.55
C GLY A 122 4.75 10.14 -3.29
N TRP A 123 3.78 9.80 -2.42
CA TRP A 123 4.00 8.98 -1.23
C TRP A 123 3.71 7.50 -1.46
N ALA A 124 4.34 6.63 -0.67
CA ALA A 124 4.14 5.19 -0.73
C ALA A 124 3.81 4.59 0.64
N CYS A 125 2.80 3.72 0.64
CA CYS A 125 2.38 2.93 1.79
C CYS A 125 2.51 1.44 1.43
N PHE A 126 3.38 0.72 2.14
CA PHE A 126 3.74 -0.66 1.83
C PHE A 126 3.52 -1.60 3.01
N SER A 127 3.12 -2.84 2.74
CA SER A 127 3.05 -3.92 3.74
C SER A 127 2.12 -3.56 4.92
N ALA A 128 2.61 -3.63 6.17
CA ALA A 128 1.83 -3.28 7.37
C ALA A 128 1.22 -1.87 7.36
N CYS A 129 1.80 -0.92 6.57
CA CYS A 129 1.21 0.40 6.36
C CYS A 129 -0.20 0.32 5.76
N ASN A 130 -0.47 -0.72 4.97
CA ASN A 130 -1.77 -0.92 4.34
C ASN A 130 -2.90 -1.04 5.39
N PHE A 131 -2.63 -1.69 6.52
CA PHE A 131 -3.60 -1.81 7.62
C PHE A 131 -3.86 -0.45 8.28
N VAL A 132 -2.80 0.33 8.53
CA VAL A 132 -2.94 1.69 9.05
C VAL A 132 -3.83 2.54 8.13
N PHE A 133 -3.53 2.53 6.82
CA PHE A 133 -4.31 3.25 5.83
C PHE A 133 -5.76 2.74 5.71
N MET A 134 -5.96 1.42 5.64
CA MET A 134 -7.30 0.83 5.50
C MET A 134 -8.19 1.04 6.74
N GLY A 135 -7.61 1.43 7.88
CA GLY A 135 -8.34 1.82 9.08
C GLY A 135 -9.22 3.06 8.88
N GLY A 136 -8.88 3.96 7.97
CA GLY A 136 -9.65 5.17 7.71
C GLY A 136 -11.12 4.92 7.37
N THR A 137 -12.01 5.78 7.87
CA THR A 137 -13.45 5.76 7.55
C THR A 137 -13.69 6.24 6.11
N ALA A 138 -13.00 7.29 5.69
CA ALA A 138 -12.80 7.66 4.30
C ALA A 138 -11.32 7.50 3.96
N ARG A 139 -11.02 6.98 2.78
CA ARG A 139 -9.67 6.61 2.36
C ARG A 139 -9.37 7.19 0.98
N PHE A 140 -8.26 7.90 0.87
CA PHE A 140 -7.86 8.59 -0.35
C PHE A 140 -6.48 8.14 -0.79
N VAL A 141 -6.36 7.70 -2.03
CA VAL A 141 -5.07 7.46 -2.69
C VAL A 141 -4.99 8.45 -3.85
N ASP A 142 -4.23 9.53 -3.65
CA ASP A 142 -4.11 10.58 -4.65
C ASP A 142 -3.48 10.04 -5.96
N PRO A 143 -3.74 10.65 -7.11
CA PRO A 143 -3.00 10.35 -8.33
C PRO A 143 -1.50 10.47 -8.08
N GLY A 144 -0.73 9.37 -8.27
CA GLY A 144 0.69 9.32 -7.91
C GLY A 144 0.99 8.83 -6.49
N GLY A 145 0.00 8.71 -5.61
CA GLY A 145 0.12 7.95 -4.36
C GLY A 145 0.15 6.46 -4.64
N LEU A 146 0.97 5.71 -3.89
CA LEU A 146 1.16 4.27 -4.10
C LEU A 146 0.67 3.44 -2.91
N PHE A 147 -0.37 2.65 -3.15
CA PHE A 147 -0.76 1.56 -2.25
C PHE A 147 -0.08 0.27 -2.74
N ILE A 148 0.85 -0.26 -1.92
CA ILE A 148 1.73 -1.35 -2.33
C ILE A 148 1.46 -2.57 -1.46
N VAL A 149 1.13 -3.68 -2.09
CA VAL A 149 0.91 -4.97 -1.43
C VAL A 149 2.04 -5.95 -1.71
N HIS A 150 2.18 -6.96 -0.86
CA HIS A 150 3.01 -8.13 -1.10
C HIS A 150 2.42 -9.34 -0.38
N MET A 151 2.81 -10.53 -0.81
CA MET A 151 2.50 -11.76 -0.08
C MET A 151 3.45 -11.89 1.11
N PHE A 152 2.92 -12.27 2.27
CA PHE A 152 3.76 -12.71 3.39
C PHE A 152 4.55 -13.96 3.01
N THR A 153 5.86 -13.98 3.26
CA THR A 153 6.71 -15.11 2.94
C THR A 153 7.95 -15.16 3.82
N HIS A 154 8.36 -16.35 4.21
CA HIS A 154 9.61 -16.62 4.92
C HIS A 154 10.78 -16.97 3.99
N THR A 155 10.61 -16.93 2.67
CA THR A 155 11.67 -17.34 1.72
C THR A 155 12.93 -16.46 1.79
N GLY A 156 12.84 -15.29 2.44
CA GLY A 156 13.97 -14.39 2.71
C GLY A 156 14.79 -14.76 3.95
N ASP A 157 14.25 -15.59 4.86
CA ASP A 157 14.87 -15.92 6.15
C ASP A 157 15.91 -17.06 6.02
N ARG A 158 16.86 -16.87 5.08
CA ARG A 158 17.78 -17.94 4.66
C ARG A 158 18.62 -18.52 5.78
N ASP A 159 19.04 -17.71 6.74
CA ASP A 159 19.90 -18.17 7.83
C ASP A 159 19.10 -19.00 8.84
N ALA A 160 17.88 -18.61 9.16
CA ALA A 160 16.96 -19.40 9.97
C ALA A 160 16.64 -20.75 9.29
N ILE A 161 16.29 -20.71 7.99
CA ILE A 161 16.02 -21.92 7.20
C ILE A 161 17.25 -22.84 7.19
N ARG A 162 18.44 -22.31 6.92
CA ARG A 162 19.69 -23.09 6.90
C ARG A 162 19.99 -23.72 8.26
N SER A 163 19.79 -22.97 9.33
CA SER A 163 19.96 -23.45 10.70
C SER A 163 19.08 -24.66 10.98
N GLU A 164 17.78 -24.59 10.69
CA GLU A 164 16.85 -25.70 10.96
C GLU A 164 17.12 -26.90 10.06
N VAL A 165 17.41 -26.67 8.77
CA VAL A 165 17.78 -27.74 7.83
C VAL A 165 19.06 -28.46 8.28
N SER A 166 20.06 -27.73 8.79
CA SER A 166 21.33 -28.35 9.28
C SER A 166 21.15 -29.22 10.52
N ARG A 167 20.06 -29.03 11.28
CA ARG A 167 19.71 -29.84 12.46
C ARG A 167 19.01 -31.15 12.10
N GLY A 168 18.62 -31.33 10.83
CA GLY A 168 18.04 -32.56 10.31
C GLY A 168 16.57 -32.48 9.92
N VAL A 169 16.02 -33.59 9.47
CA VAL A 169 14.70 -33.68 8.86
C VAL A 169 13.58 -33.27 9.83
N ASP A 170 13.62 -33.71 11.08
CA ASP A 170 12.56 -33.42 12.06
C ASP A 170 12.47 -31.91 12.34
N ASN A 171 13.60 -31.22 12.45
CA ASN A 171 13.66 -29.77 12.60
C ASN A 171 13.12 -29.05 11.35
N THR A 172 13.43 -29.58 10.18
CA THR A 172 12.91 -29.04 8.91
C THR A 172 11.39 -29.19 8.81
N ILE A 173 10.84 -30.34 9.20
CA ILE A 173 9.40 -30.58 9.26
C ILE A 173 8.74 -29.61 10.26
N GLY A 174 9.36 -29.44 11.44
CA GLY A 174 8.89 -28.48 12.44
C GLY A 174 8.86 -27.06 11.93
N LEU A 175 9.91 -26.63 11.21
CA LEU A 175 9.94 -25.31 10.56
C LEU A 175 8.80 -25.14 9.54
N ILE A 176 8.57 -26.14 8.69
CA ILE A 176 7.47 -26.12 7.71
C ILE A 176 6.12 -25.98 8.42
N GLY A 177 5.86 -26.81 9.43
CA GLY A 177 4.60 -26.74 10.19
C GLY A 177 4.39 -25.38 10.86
N ASN A 178 5.43 -24.78 11.42
CA ASN A 178 5.36 -23.44 12.00
C ASN A 178 5.03 -22.36 10.93
N ILE A 179 5.66 -22.43 9.76
CA ILE A 179 5.41 -21.50 8.66
C ILE A 179 3.97 -21.66 8.16
N GLU A 180 3.49 -22.87 7.98
CA GLU A 180 2.11 -23.13 7.55
C GLU A 180 1.09 -22.56 8.55
N GLN A 181 1.29 -22.83 9.84
CA GLN A 181 0.41 -22.35 10.90
C GLN A 181 0.39 -20.82 10.97
N GLN A 182 1.57 -20.18 10.97
CA GLN A 182 1.68 -18.71 11.03
C GLN A 182 1.07 -18.06 9.79
N SER A 183 1.30 -18.62 8.61
CA SER A 183 0.75 -18.12 7.36
C SER A 183 -0.78 -18.22 7.32
N ALA A 184 -1.33 -19.34 7.80
CA ALA A 184 -2.77 -19.54 7.87
C ALA A 184 -3.43 -18.56 8.87
N LEU A 185 -2.80 -18.39 10.05
CA LEU A 185 -3.29 -17.43 11.06
C LEU A 185 -3.27 -16.00 10.52
N LEU A 186 -2.14 -15.56 9.96
CA LEU A 186 -2.01 -14.22 9.40
C LEU A 186 -3.03 -13.96 8.28
N ALA A 187 -3.18 -14.93 7.35
CA ALA A 187 -4.16 -14.80 6.27
C ALA A 187 -5.60 -14.70 6.80
N SER A 188 -5.91 -15.41 7.90
CA SER A 188 -7.22 -15.33 8.56
C SER A 188 -7.44 -13.97 9.24
N GLU A 189 -6.43 -13.46 9.96
CA GLU A 189 -6.47 -12.14 10.62
C GLU A 189 -6.60 -11.01 9.59
N ASP A 190 -5.86 -11.07 8.50
CA ASP A 190 -5.93 -10.11 7.39
C ASP A 190 -7.32 -10.11 6.76
N ASN A 191 -7.89 -11.29 6.52
CA ASN A 191 -9.22 -11.45 5.96
C ASN A 191 -10.30 -10.86 6.88
N ASP A 192 -10.24 -11.12 8.19
CA ASP A 192 -11.15 -10.53 9.18
C ASP A 192 -11.01 -8.99 9.20
N PHE A 193 -9.78 -8.48 9.15
CA PHE A 193 -9.52 -7.04 9.09
C PHE A 193 -10.13 -6.41 7.83
N LEU A 194 -9.91 -6.98 6.65
CA LEU A 194 -10.45 -6.45 5.40
C LEU A 194 -11.99 -6.39 5.43
N ILE A 195 -12.64 -7.45 5.95
CA ILE A 195 -14.10 -7.48 6.11
C ILE A 195 -14.58 -6.32 6.99
N ARG A 196 -13.95 -6.14 8.16
CA ARG A 196 -14.31 -5.09 9.12
C ARG A 196 -14.12 -3.69 8.55
N MET A 197 -13.09 -3.49 7.73
CA MET A 197 -12.80 -2.19 7.10
C MET A 197 -13.58 -1.97 5.79
N GLY A 198 -14.40 -2.93 5.38
CA GLY A 198 -15.17 -2.85 4.13
C GLY A 198 -14.30 -2.93 2.88
N VAL A 199 -13.09 -3.49 2.97
CA VAL A 199 -12.20 -3.72 1.83
C VAL A 199 -12.51 -5.10 1.23
N SER A 200 -12.46 -5.21 -0.09
CA SER A 200 -12.73 -6.47 -0.77
C SER A 200 -11.68 -7.54 -0.45
N ARG A 201 -12.11 -8.71 0.05
CA ARG A 201 -11.24 -9.88 0.26
C ARG A 201 -10.54 -10.35 -1.02
N ARG A 202 -11.09 -10.01 -2.19
CA ARG A 202 -10.47 -10.30 -3.47
C ARG A 202 -9.10 -9.63 -3.64
N LEU A 203 -8.79 -8.60 -2.85
CA LEU A 203 -7.44 -8.05 -2.78
C LEU A 203 -6.42 -9.13 -2.39
N LEU A 204 -6.73 -9.99 -1.42
CA LEU A 204 -5.87 -11.11 -1.02
C LEU A 204 -5.79 -12.17 -2.12
N THR A 205 -6.93 -12.64 -2.61
CA THR A 205 -6.99 -13.80 -3.52
C THR A 205 -6.61 -13.47 -4.95
N ASP A 206 -6.99 -12.29 -5.47
CA ASP A 206 -6.78 -11.94 -6.87
C ASP A 206 -5.44 -11.25 -7.12
N VAL A 207 -4.84 -10.67 -6.06
CA VAL A 207 -3.59 -9.90 -6.16
C VAL A 207 -2.48 -10.52 -5.32
N MET A 208 -2.62 -10.51 -3.98
CA MET A 208 -1.50 -10.82 -3.08
C MET A 208 -1.05 -12.28 -3.20
N TYR A 209 -1.97 -13.24 -3.16
CA TYR A 209 -1.62 -14.67 -3.17
C TYR A 209 -1.44 -15.28 -4.57
N ARG A 210 -1.65 -14.51 -5.64
CA ARG A 210 -1.37 -14.98 -7.01
C ARG A 210 0.09 -14.85 -7.40
N THR A 211 0.85 -13.98 -6.72
CA THR A 211 2.25 -13.74 -7.04
C THR A 211 3.11 -14.78 -6.33
N ARG A 212 3.86 -15.58 -7.11
CA ARG A 212 4.76 -16.60 -6.57
C ARG A 212 6.01 -15.96 -6.00
N ALA A 213 6.38 -16.29 -4.76
CA ALA A 213 7.66 -15.90 -4.17
C ALA A 213 8.83 -16.57 -4.90
N VAL A 214 9.89 -15.78 -5.21
CA VAL A 214 11.11 -16.25 -5.86
C VAL A 214 12.21 -16.38 -4.81
N ALA A 215 12.76 -17.58 -4.63
CA ALA A 215 13.69 -17.91 -3.56
C ALA A 215 15.03 -17.17 -3.61
N GLU A 216 15.46 -16.69 -4.78
CA GLU A 216 16.78 -16.02 -4.97
C GLU A 216 16.82 -14.55 -4.54
N ARG A 217 15.68 -13.97 -4.16
CA ARG A 217 15.54 -12.54 -3.84
C ARG A 217 14.79 -12.34 -2.54
N SER A 218 14.81 -11.11 -1.99
CA SER A 218 13.93 -10.83 -0.84
C SER A 218 12.49 -11.15 -1.24
N GLY A 219 11.80 -11.97 -0.44
CA GLY A 219 10.43 -12.40 -0.70
C GLY A 219 9.49 -11.20 -0.90
N ASP A 220 9.69 -10.14 -0.12
CA ASP A 220 8.94 -8.90 -0.22
C ASP A 220 9.04 -8.26 -1.61
N ARG A 221 10.24 -8.21 -2.17
CA ARG A 221 10.45 -7.61 -3.49
C ARG A 221 9.87 -8.45 -4.61
N SER A 222 9.99 -9.77 -4.52
CA SER A 222 9.51 -10.69 -5.55
C SER A 222 7.99 -10.76 -5.63
N THR A 223 7.29 -10.49 -4.52
CA THR A 223 5.82 -10.54 -4.44
C THR A 223 5.16 -9.15 -4.39
N ARG A 224 5.95 -8.08 -4.39
CA ARG A 224 5.48 -6.69 -4.34
C ARG A 224 4.65 -6.35 -5.57
N ARG A 225 3.54 -5.66 -5.36
CA ARG A 225 2.69 -5.12 -6.41
C ARG A 225 2.12 -3.76 -6.00
N CYS A 226 2.27 -2.76 -6.85
CA CYS A 226 1.61 -1.47 -6.72
C CYS A 226 0.25 -1.52 -7.41
N LEU A 227 -0.81 -1.20 -6.68
CA LEU A 227 -2.15 -1.16 -7.26
C LEU A 227 -2.30 0.06 -8.17
N THR A 228 -3.00 -0.14 -9.28
CA THR A 228 -3.47 0.96 -10.12
C THR A 228 -4.60 1.71 -9.41
N GLN A 229 -4.88 2.95 -9.83
CA GLN A 229 -6.01 3.72 -9.33
C GLN A 229 -7.36 3.00 -9.55
N GLU A 230 -7.49 2.25 -10.64
CA GLU A 230 -8.66 1.41 -10.89
C GLU A 230 -8.76 0.26 -9.88
N GLU A 231 -7.65 -0.44 -9.59
CA GLU A 231 -7.62 -1.54 -8.61
C GLU A 231 -7.88 -1.06 -7.20
N VAL A 232 -7.32 0.11 -6.80
CA VAL A 232 -7.57 0.74 -5.50
C VAL A 232 -9.08 0.97 -5.28
N ARG A 233 -9.79 1.45 -6.30
CA ARG A 233 -11.25 1.61 -6.27
C ARG A 233 -11.98 0.27 -6.33
N ARG A 234 -11.62 -0.61 -7.28
CA ARG A 234 -12.28 -1.91 -7.47
C ARG A 234 -12.28 -2.78 -6.24
N PHE A 235 -11.21 -2.73 -5.45
CA PHE A 235 -11.10 -3.48 -4.20
C PHE A 235 -11.62 -2.70 -2.98
N ASN A 236 -12.18 -1.52 -3.17
CA ASN A 236 -12.61 -0.62 -2.11
C ASN A 236 -11.49 -0.29 -1.10
N VAL A 237 -10.25 -0.21 -1.59
CA VAL A 237 -9.10 0.28 -0.83
C VAL A 237 -9.25 1.78 -0.60
N SER A 238 -9.60 2.56 -1.63
CA SER A 238 -10.11 3.92 -1.47
C SER A 238 -11.63 3.93 -1.46
N THR A 239 -12.21 4.91 -0.78
CA THR A 239 -13.66 5.12 -0.66
C THR A 239 -14.15 6.25 -1.57
N GLU A 240 -13.29 6.81 -2.43
CA GLU A 240 -13.69 7.82 -3.39
C GLU A 240 -14.69 7.26 -4.40
N VAL A 241 -15.87 7.86 -4.42
CA VAL A 241 -16.83 7.66 -5.52
C VAL A 241 -16.44 8.67 -6.59
N LEU A 242 -16.16 8.19 -7.81
CA LEU A 242 -16.02 9.10 -8.94
C LEU A 242 -17.32 9.91 -9.05
N SER A 243 -17.21 11.23 -8.87
CA SER A 243 -18.28 12.13 -9.32
C SER A 243 -18.41 11.94 -10.84
N SER A 244 -19.52 11.30 -11.23
CA SER A 244 -19.95 11.13 -12.61
C SER A 244 -20.11 12.47 -13.33
#